data_5ababe519b9ad22299f4073e1352630e
#
_entry.id   5ababe519b9ad22299f4073e1352630e
#
_cell.length_a   1.000
_cell.length_b   1.000
_cell.length_c   1.000
_cell.angle_alpha   90.00
_cell.angle_beta   90.00
_cell.angle_gamma   90.00
#
_symmetry.space_group_name_H-M   'P 1'
#
loop_
_entity.id
_entity.type
_entity.pdbx_description
1 polymer ?
#
loop_
_entity_poly.entity_id
_entity_poly.type
_entity_poly.pdbx_seq_one_letter_code
_entity_poly.pdbx_strand_id
1 'polypeptide(L)'
;IKKHWSASLVDLDDGIAAIELHSVLKPELNPIDGSMTQMLKYGLDWVDDNNYKGLIISGNGSNFCAGANLNMVLQASEQKNFDSIEKLTNGLQQVFQAMKYSKFPVVAAPYGLVLGGGMEMIGGCNVRIAAAESYIGLVEVGVGLIPGAGGNLRLLSNLSKKIKTNMPGSMPIVQKAFETIGFAKVATSAKQAQAYGYMTVDDQVIVNRSHLLYEAKEYILSNSDTFLPPEPETFKLAGSAGRLAIKTAAKGMVKSGKISEHDALIGMK
;
A
#
# COMPACT_ATOMS: atom_id res chain seq x y z
N ILE A 1 0.90 -7.89 -23.73
CA ILE A 1 1.63 -9.10 -23.30
C ILE A 1 0.67 -10.15 -22.76
N LYS A 2 -0.10 -9.84 -21.72
CA LYS A 2 -1.05 -10.77 -21.12
C LYS A 2 -2.25 -10.01 -20.56
N LYS A 3 -3.47 -10.57 -20.75
CA LYS A 3 -4.71 -9.99 -20.23
C LYS A 3 -5.41 -10.95 -19.28
N HIS A 4 -5.90 -10.44 -18.16
CA HIS A 4 -6.73 -11.12 -17.17
C HIS A 4 -7.98 -10.29 -16.86
N TRP A 5 -8.88 -10.81 -15.98
CA TRP A 5 -10.15 -10.14 -15.63
C TRP A 5 -9.99 -8.75 -15.01
N SER A 6 -9.00 -8.58 -14.12
CA SER A 6 -8.86 -7.37 -13.30
C SER A 6 -7.54 -6.66 -13.51
N ALA A 7 -6.65 -7.22 -14.34
CA ALA A 7 -5.36 -6.61 -14.66
C ALA A 7 -4.79 -7.15 -15.97
N SER A 8 -4.01 -6.34 -16.66
CA SER A 8 -3.27 -6.70 -17.88
C SER A 8 -1.82 -6.29 -17.75
N LEU A 9 -0.90 -7.12 -18.27
CA LEU A 9 0.48 -6.75 -18.49
C LEU A 9 0.63 -6.21 -19.91
N VAL A 10 1.06 -4.97 -20.04
CA VAL A 10 1.25 -4.25 -21.31
C VAL A 10 2.71 -3.88 -21.49
N ASP A 11 3.16 -3.86 -22.74
CA ASP A 11 4.45 -3.32 -23.13
C ASP A 11 4.29 -1.81 -23.37
N LEU A 12 5.21 -1.03 -22.80
CA LEU A 12 5.28 0.42 -23.00
C LEU A 12 6.49 0.82 -23.85
N ASP A 13 7.09 -0.13 -24.57
CA ASP A 13 8.34 0.01 -25.31
C ASP A 13 9.55 0.36 -24.41
N ASP A 14 10.73 0.52 -24.99
CA ASP A 14 12.00 0.88 -24.35
C ASP A 14 12.43 -0.06 -23.19
N GLY A 15 11.87 -1.29 -23.15
CA GLY A 15 12.12 -2.27 -22.09
C GLY A 15 11.37 -1.98 -20.80
N ILE A 16 10.21 -1.34 -20.86
CA ILE A 16 9.36 -1.04 -19.71
C ILE A 16 8.00 -1.71 -19.89
N ALA A 17 7.57 -2.43 -18.88
CA ALA A 17 6.24 -3.01 -18.82
C ALA A 17 5.35 -2.29 -17.80
N ALA A 18 4.03 -2.33 -18.01
CA ALA A 18 3.07 -1.84 -17.03
C ALA A 18 2.01 -2.89 -16.72
N ILE A 19 1.61 -2.97 -15.45
CA ILE A 19 0.40 -3.64 -15.04
C ILE A 19 -0.70 -2.59 -14.97
N GLU A 20 -1.68 -2.74 -15.86
CA GLU A 20 -2.89 -1.95 -15.91
C GLU A 20 -3.98 -2.63 -15.08
N LEU A 21 -4.41 -1.97 -14.00
CA LEU A 21 -5.51 -2.42 -13.15
C LEU A 21 -6.85 -1.98 -13.76
N HIS A 22 -7.78 -2.93 -13.93
CA HIS A 22 -9.06 -2.68 -14.62
C HIS A 22 -10.15 -3.68 -14.20
N SER A 23 -10.58 -3.62 -12.95
CA SER A 23 -11.63 -4.52 -12.47
C SER A 23 -12.90 -4.45 -13.32
N VAL A 24 -13.34 -5.60 -13.84
CA VAL A 24 -14.56 -5.70 -14.67
C VAL A 24 -15.82 -5.58 -13.81
N LEU A 25 -15.80 -6.10 -12.58
CA LEU A 25 -16.99 -6.15 -11.72
C LEU A 25 -17.26 -4.81 -11.00
N LYS A 26 -16.21 -4.06 -10.72
CA LYS A 26 -16.27 -2.79 -9.96
C LYS A 26 -15.22 -1.80 -10.50
N PRO A 27 -15.35 -1.35 -11.76
CA PRO A 27 -14.35 -0.53 -12.42
C PRO A 27 -14.12 0.80 -11.70
N GLU A 28 -15.15 1.33 -11.03
CA GLU A 28 -15.06 2.58 -10.28
C GLU A 28 -14.24 2.47 -8.98
N LEU A 29 -14.13 1.28 -8.38
CA LEU A 29 -13.39 1.04 -7.14
C LEU A 29 -12.08 0.29 -7.38
N ASN A 30 -12.03 -0.49 -8.43
CA ASN A 30 -10.89 -1.30 -8.83
C ASN A 30 -10.32 -2.18 -7.68
N PRO A 31 -11.19 -3.01 -7.03
CA PRO A 31 -10.80 -3.78 -5.86
C PRO A 31 -9.81 -4.89 -6.21
N ILE A 32 -8.91 -5.18 -5.28
CA ILE A 32 -7.96 -6.30 -5.41
C ILE A 32 -8.71 -7.63 -5.35
N ASP A 33 -8.45 -8.47 -6.32
CA ASP A 33 -8.91 -9.86 -6.40
C ASP A 33 -7.74 -10.83 -6.73
N GLY A 34 -8.06 -12.12 -6.81
CA GLY A 34 -7.06 -13.16 -7.13
C GLY A 34 -6.44 -12.99 -8.52
N SER A 35 -7.19 -12.47 -9.49
CA SER A 35 -6.72 -12.21 -10.85
C SER A 35 -5.66 -11.09 -10.87
N MET A 36 -5.91 -10.02 -10.12
CA MET A 36 -4.96 -8.92 -9.96
C MET A 36 -3.68 -9.37 -9.26
N THR A 37 -3.81 -10.15 -8.17
CA THR A 37 -2.67 -10.69 -7.42
C THR A 37 -1.81 -11.61 -8.29
N GLN A 38 -2.44 -12.47 -9.11
CA GLN A 38 -1.74 -13.33 -10.05
C GLN A 38 -1.02 -12.53 -11.14
N MET A 39 -1.64 -11.45 -11.64
CA MET A 39 -1.01 -10.60 -12.65
C MET A 39 0.20 -9.84 -12.11
N LEU A 40 0.13 -9.34 -10.86
CA LEU A 40 1.26 -8.71 -10.20
C LEU A 40 2.46 -9.67 -10.10
N LYS A 41 2.22 -10.91 -9.67
CA LYS A 41 3.25 -11.93 -9.62
C LYS A 41 3.80 -12.24 -11.02
N TYR A 42 2.92 -12.53 -11.96
CA TYR A 42 3.31 -12.83 -13.34
C TYR A 42 4.11 -11.69 -13.98
N GLY A 43 3.72 -10.44 -13.74
CA GLY A 43 4.42 -9.27 -14.28
C GLY A 43 5.84 -9.12 -13.73
N LEU A 44 6.05 -9.42 -12.44
CA LEU A 44 7.39 -9.43 -11.84
C LEU A 44 8.29 -10.51 -12.48
N ASP A 45 7.78 -11.74 -12.55
CA ASP A 45 8.49 -12.86 -13.15
C ASP A 45 8.80 -12.57 -14.64
N TRP A 46 7.82 -12.07 -15.39
CA TRP A 46 7.97 -11.78 -16.81
C TRP A 46 9.00 -10.67 -17.10
N VAL A 47 9.02 -9.60 -16.29
CA VAL A 47 9.99 -8.49 -16.42
C VAL A 47 11.42 -8.99 -16.15
N ASP A 48 11.62 -9.85 -15.13
CA ASP A 48 12.93 -10.47 -14.84
C ASP A 48 13.38 -11.39 -15.99
N ASP A 49 12.51 -12.30 -16.43
CA ASP A 49 12.80 -13.29 -17.48
C ASP A 49 13.11 -12.66 -18.84
N ASN A 50 12.52 -11.51 -19.15
CA ASN A 50 12.69 -10.81 -20.43
C ASN A 50 13.69 -9.65 -20.36
N ASN A 51 14.40 -9.47 -19.24
CA ASN A 51 15.39 -8.41 -19.02
C ASN A 51 14.83 -7.00 -19.29
N TYR A 52 13.59 -6.75 -18.89
CA TYR A 52 13.01 -5.41 -18.93
C TYR A 52 13.60 -4.53 -17.83
N LYS A 53 13.65 -3.24 -18.09
CA LYS A 53 14.26 -2.23 -17.19
C LYS A 53 13.46 -1.94 -15.93
N GLY A 54 12.16 -2.20 -15.96
CA GLY A 54 11.28 -1.97 -14.81
C GLY A 54 9.80 -2.21 -15.08
N LEU A 55 9.02 -2.08 -14.01
CA LEU A 55 7.60 -2.34 -13.99
C LEU A 55 6.84 -1.14 -13.42
N ILE A 56 5.79 -0.70 -14.11
CA ILE A 56 4.87 0.33 -13.64
C ILE A 56 3.57 -0.35 -13.17
N ILE A 57 3.04 0.06 -12.04
CA ILE A 57 1.69 -0.32 -11.60
C ILE A 57 0.79 0.90 -11.73
N SER A 58 -0.20 0.83 -12.61
CA SER A 58 -1.16 1.90 -12.86
C SER A 58 -2.55 1.32 -13.12
N GLY A 59 -3.49 2.11 -13.52
CA GLY A 59 -4.84 1.66 -13.85
C GLY A 59 -5.46 2.52 -14.95
N ASN A 60 -6.63 2.10 -15.41
CA ASN A 60 -7.33 2.79 -16.47
C ASN A 60 -8.78 3.19 -16.07
N GLY A 61 -9.06 3.29 -14.78
CA GLY A 61 -10.35 3.71 -14.25
C GLY A 61 -10.35 5.15 -13.70
N SER A 62 -11.41 5.51 -13.01
CA SER A 62 -11.50 6.76 -12.24
C SER A 62 -10.60 6.74 -11.00
N ASN A 63 -10.37 5.56 -10.43
CA ASN A 63 -9.59 5.34 -9.22
C ASN A 63 -8.54 4.26 -9.45
N PHE A 64 -7.44 4.37 -8.71
CA PHE A 64 -6.35 3.40 -8.78
C PHE A 64 -6.76 2.06 -8.15
N CYS A 65 -7.11 2.06 -6.85
CA CYS A 65 -7.55 0.86 -6.14
C CYS A 65 -8.12 1.23 -4.76
N ALA A 66 -9.37 0.85 -4.50
CA ALA A 66 -10.04 1.12 -3.22
C ALA A 66 -9.89 -0.04 -2.20
N GLY A 67 -8.89 -0.91 -2.37
CA GLY A 67 -8.58 -1.96 -1.41
C GLY A 67 -9.04 -3.35 -1.82
N ALA A 68 -9.07 -4.27 -0.86
CA ALA A 68 -9.49 -5.65 -1.09
C ALA A 68 -11.00 -5.77 -1.34
N ASN A 69 -11.40 -6.83 -2.03
CA ASN A 69 -12.82 -7.14 -2.22
C ASN A 69 -13.43 -7.62 -0.89
N LEU A 70 -14.05 -6.72 -0.15
CA LEU A 70 -14.64 -6.98 1.16
C LEU A 70 -15.74 -8.05 1.13
N ASN A 71 -16.47 -8.20 0.01
CA ASN A 71 -17.49 -9.26 -0.10
C ASN A 71 -16.87 -10.67 -0.01
N MET A 72 -15.68 -10.86 -0.58
CA MET A 72 -14.96 -12.13 -0.46
C MET A 72 -14.53 -12.41 0.99
N VAL A 73 -14.06 -11.40 1.69
CA VAL A 73 -13.67 -11.50 3.11
C VAL A 73 -14.89 -11.80 3.98
N LEU A 74 -16.00 -11.10 3.75
CA LEU A 74 -17.26 -11.30 4.46
C LEU A 74 -17.78 -12.73 4.27
N GLN A 75 -17.92 -13.20 3.03
CA GLN A 75 -18.38 -14.55 2.73
C GLN A 75 -17.50 -15.63 3.38
N ALA A 76 -16.17 -15.48 3.28
CA ALA A 76 -15.25 -16.41 3.92
C ALA A 76 -15.40 -16.41 5.46
N SER A 77 -15.62 -15.24 6.06
CA SER A 77 -15.84 -15.11 7.51
C SER A 77 -17.17 -15.75 7.95
N GLU A 78 -18.26 -15.51 7.24
CA GLU A 78 -19.58 -16.11 7.50
C GLU A 78 -19.53 -17.64 7.39
N GLN A 79 -18.79 -18.17 6.43
CA GLN A 79 -18.54 -19.60 6.23
C GLN A 79 -17.49 -20.16 7.20
N LYS A 80 -16.89 -19.34 8.07
CA LYS A 80 -15.77 -19.70 8.96
C LYS A 80 -14.56 -20.28 8.20
N ASN A 81 -14.39 -19.91 6.94
CA ASN A 81 -13.28 -20.32 6.09
C ASN A 81 -12.10 -19.35 6.25
N PHE A 82 -11.51 -19.34 7.43
CA PHE A 82 -10.38 -18.44 7.76
C PHE A 82 -9.11 -18.79 6.99
N ASP A 83 -8.93 -20.04 6.57
CA ASP A 83 -7.81 -20.47 5.73
C ASP A 83 -7.78 -19.72 4.39
N SER A 84 -8.96 -19.41 3.82
CA SER A 84 -9.04 -18.61 2.59
C SER A 84 -8.62 -17.17 2.81
N ILE A 85 -8.97 -16.58 3.96
CA ILE A 85 -8.55 -15.22 4.33
C ILE A 85 -7.04 -15.19 4.56
N GLU A 86 -6.49 -16.18 5.26
CA GLU A 86 -5.04 -16.30 5.49
C GLU A 86 -4.28 -16.45 4.17
N LYS A 87 -4.73 -17.32 3.27
CA LYS A 87 -4.12 -17.50 1.94
C LYS A 87 -4.13 -16.21 1.12
N LEU A 88 -5.25 -15.47 1.13
CA LEU A 88 -5.35 -14.18 0.45
C LEU A 88 -4.35 -13.18 1.02
N THR A 89 -4.32 -13.04 2.34
CA THR A 89 -3.43 -12.11 3.04
C THR A 89 -1.95 -12.44 2.81
N ASN A 90 -1.58 -13.71 2.95
CA ASN A 90 -0.23 -14.20 2.70
C ASN A 90 0.19 -13.98 1.24
N GLY A 91 -0.72 -14.22 0.28
CA GLY A 91 -0.45 -13.98 -1.14
C GLY A 91 -0.17 -12.51 -1.44
N LEU A 92 -0.94 -11.60 -0.84
CA LEU A 92 -0.71 -10.15 -0.97
C LEU A 92 0.61 -9.73 -0.32
N GLN A 93 0.90 -10.22 0.89
CA GLN A 93 2.17 -9.93 1.56
C GLN A 93 3.36 -10.37 0.69
N GLN A 94 3.32 -11.59 0.16
CA GLN A 94 4.40 -12.14 -0.66
C GLN A 94 4.62 -11.30 -1.93
N VAL A 95 3.57 -10.96 -2.67
CA VAL A 95 3.71 -10.21 -3.91
C VAL A 95 4.17 -8.77 -3.65
N PHE A 96 3.67 -8.09 -2.61
CA PHE A 96 4.11 -6.74 -2.28
C PHE A 96 5.53 -6.69 -1.72
N GLN A 97 5.98 -7.75 -1.06
CA GLN A 97 7.40 -7.90 -0.69
C GLN A 97 8.26 -8.15 -1.92
N ALA A 98 7.82 -9.02 -2.85
CA ALA A 98 8.54 -9.26 -4.10
C ALA A 98 8.69 -7.99 -4.94
N MET A 99 7.63 -7.15 -5.02
CA MET A 99 7.69 -5.83 -5.65
C MET A 99 8.74 -4.93 -4.99
N LYS A 100 8.79 -4.90 -3.65
CA LYS A 100 9.70 -4.04 -2.89
C LYS A 100 11.17 -4.40 -3.08
N TYR A 101 11.47 -5.69 -3.14
CA TYR A 101 12.83 -6.21 -3.20
C TYR A 101 13.20 -6.78 -4.57
N SER A 102 12.47 -6.37 -5.63
CA SER A 102 12.78 -6.73 -7.01
C SER A 102 14.16 -6.23 -7.43
N LYS A 103 14.78 -6.90 -8.40
CA LYS A 103 16.08 -6.53 -8.97
C LYS A 103 16.02 -5.28 -9.86
N PHE A 104 14.83 -4.86 -10.25
CA PHE A 104 14.51 -3.72 -11.09
C PHE A 104 13.51 -2.80 -10.40
N PRO A 105 13.45 -1.51 -10.76
CA PRO A 105 12.51 -0.58 -10.17
C PRO A 105 11.06 -0.95 -10.47
N VAL A 106 10.24 -1.01 -9.41
CA VAL A 106 8.77 -1.10 -9.50
C VAL A 106 8.21 0.23 -9.06
N VAL A 107 7.53 0.91 -9.97
CA VAL A 107 6.99 2.26 -9.79
C VAL A 107 5.48 2.21 -9.74
N ALA A 108 4.87 2.76 -8.69
CA ALA A 108 3.42 2.99 -8.67
C ALA A 108 3.09 4.36 -9.26
N ALA A 109 2.06 4.40 -10.10
CA ALA A 109 1.48 5.61 -10.67
C ALA A 109 0.03 5.80 -10.16
N PRO A 110 -0.19 6.07 -8.85
CA PRO A 110 -1.50 6.12 -8.24
C PRO A 110 -2.23 7.45 -8.47
N TYR A 111 -3.57 7.38 -8.47
CA TYR A 111 -4.47 8.52 -8.61
C TYR A 111 -5.86 8.20 -8.04
N GLY A 112 -6.67 9.21 -7.75
CA GLY A 112 -8.01 9.05 -7.18
C GLY A 112 -7.95 8.27 -5.85
N LEU A 113 -8.81 7.29 -5.66
CA LEU A 113 -8.82 6.46 -4.45
C LEU A 113 -7.68 5.43 -4.46
N VAL A 114 -6.91 5.43 -3.38
CA VAL A 114 -5.78 4.53 -3.10
C VAL A 114 -5.90 4.08 -1.65
N LEU A 115 -6.86 3.21 -1.38
CA LEU A 115 -7.29 2.92 -0.01
C LEU A 115 -6.99 1.48 0.39
N GLY A 116 -6.75 1.26 1.68
CA GLY A 116 -6.54 -0.07 2.25
C GLY A 116 -5.46 -0.84 1.49
N GLY A 117 -5.79 -2.03 0.98
CA GLY A 117 -4.89 -2.83 0.15
C GLY A 117 -4.30 -2.09 -1.06
N GLY A 118 -4.98 -1.07 -1.59
CA GLY A 118 -4.44 -0.19 -2.64
C GLY A 118 -3.26 0.65 -2.14
N MET A 119 -3.35 1.18 -0.90
CA MET A 119 -2.22 1.84 -0.24
C MET A 119 -1.11 0.84 0.08
N GLU A 120 -1.44 -0.39 0.50
CA GLU A 120 -0.46 -1.45 0.76
C GLU A 120 0.29 -1.86 -0.52
N MET A 121 -0.41 -1.93 -1.67
CA MET A 121 0.16 -2.18 -2.98
C MET A 121 1.20 -1.11 -3.36
N ILE A 122 0.84 0.18 -3.30
CA ILE A 122 1.80 1.24 -3.61
C ILE A 122 2.95 1.30 -2.59
N GLY A 123 2.70 0.90 -1.35
CA GLY A 123 3.72 0.72 -0.32
C GLY A 123 4.72 -0.38 -0.66
N GLY A 124 4.31 -1.39 -1.42
CA GLY A 124 5.17 -2.43 -1.98
C GLY A 124 6.06 -1.97 -3.15
N CYS A 125 5.74 -0.85 -3.80
CA CYS A 125 6.58 -0.30 -4.86
C CYS A 125 7.81 0.43 -4.30
N ASN A 126 8.85 0.58 -5.14
CA ASN A 126 10.07 1.31 -4.76
C ASN A 126 9.80 2.80 -4.68
N VAL A 127 9.09 3.34 -5.64
CA VAL A 127 8.75 4.76 -5.78
C VAL A 127 7.27 4.94 -6.14
N ARG A 128 6.65 6.01 -5.67
CA ARG A 128 5.31 6.47 -6.03
C ARG A 128 5.41 7.77 -6.80
N ILE A 129 4.87 7.77 -8.00
CA ILE A 129 4.69 8.98 -8.83
C ILE A 129 3.19 9.20 -8.87
N ALA A 130 2.69 10.02 -7.94
CA ALA A 130 1.26 10.13 -7.64
C ALA A 130 0.63 11.36 -8.26
N ALA A 131 -0.60 11.24 -8.76
CA ALA A 131 -1.39 12.42 -9.10
C ALA A 131 -1.62 13.28 -7.85
N ALA A 132 -1.55 14.59 -8.00
CA ALA A 132 -1.73 15.53 -6.89
C ALA A 132 -3.06 15.32 -6.15
N GLU A 133 -4.13 15.06 -6.91
CA GLU A 133 -5.47 14.74 -6.40
C GLU A 133 -5.60 13.22 -6.17
N SER A 134 -4.97 12.73 -5.10
CA SER A 134 -5.04 11.32 -4.69
C SER A 134 -5.50 11.22 -3.24
N TYR A 135 -6.45 10.31 -2.99
CA TYR A 135 -6.98 10.01 -1.67
C TYR A 135 -6.32 8.72 -1.15
N ILE A 136 -5.32 8.88 -0.29
CA ILE A 136 -4.45 7.77 0.11
C ILE A 136 -4.61 7.49 1.61
N GLY A 137 -4.89 6.22 1.97
CA GLY A 137 -5.04 5.86 3.37
C GLY A 137 -5.19 4.38 3.65
N LEU A 138 -4.88 3.99 4.89
CA LEU A 138 -5.19 2.69 5.46
C LEU A 138 -6.51 2.82 6.22
N VAL A 139 -7.56 2.20 5.69
CA VAL A 139 -8.95 2.40 6.14
C VAL A 139 -9.57 1.15 6.76
N GLU A 140 -8.80 0.09 6.93
CA GLU A 140 -9.24 -1.23 7.38
C GLU A 140 -9.97 -1.19 8.71
N VAL A 141 -9.52 -0.36 9.65
CA VAL A 141 -10.15 -0.20 10.97
C VAL A 141 -11.60 0.29 10.85
N GLY A 142 -11.90 1.10 9.83
CA GLY A 142 -13.27 1.56 9.56
C GLY A 142 -14.27 0.45 9.20
N VAL A 143 -13.78 -0.73 8.86
CA VAL A 143 -14.59 -1.92 8.54
C VAL A 143 -14.28 -3.11 9.48
N GLY A 144 -13.67 -2.85 10.62
CA GLY A 144 -13.40 -3.86 11.64
C GLY A 144 -12.19 -4.78 11.36
N LEU A 145 -11.29 -4.35 10.48
CA LEU A 145 -10.08 -5.07 10.12
C LEU A 145 -8.82 -4.27 10.51
N ILE A 146 -7.65 -4.90 10.35
CA ILE A 146 -6.35 -4.23 10.42
C ILE A 146 -5.64 -4.38 9.07
N PRO A 147 -4.73 -3.45 8.69
CA PRO A 147 -3.94 -3.60 7.47
C PRO A 147 -3.16 -4.92 7.48
N GLY A 148 -3.45 -5.80 6.52
CA GLY A 148 -2.96 -7.18 6.52
C GLY A 148 -1.86 -7.48 5.50
N ALA A 149 -1.68 -6.63 4.48
CA ALA A 149 -0.76 -6.90 3.38
C ALA A 149 0.56 -6.10 3.44
N GLY A 150 0.87 -5.51 4.61
CA GLY A 150 2.14 -4.81 4.85
C GLY A 150 2.02 -3.30 5.09
N GLY A 151 0.81 -2.73 5.10
CA GLY A 151 0.59 -1.30 5.32
C GLY A 151 1.18 -0.78 6.62
N ASN A 152 1.03 -1.54 7.71
CA ASN A 152 1.63 -1.22 9.01
C ASN A 152 3.15 -1.08 8.92
N LEU A 153 3.81 -2.05 8.28
CA LEU A 153 5.26 -2.06 8.09
C LEU A 153 5.73 -0.85 7.26
N ARG A 154 5.04 -0.57 6.15
CA ARG A 154 5.43 0.52 5.24
C ARG A 154 5.23 1.89 5.87
N LEU A 155 4.12 2.10 6.58
CA LEU A 155 3.90 3.34 7.31
C LEU A 155 4.96 3.55 8.40
N LEU A 156 5.28 2.50 9.16
CA LEU A 156 6.30 2.55 10.19
C LEU A 156 7.68 2.89 9.61
N SER A 157 8.06 2.24 8.49
CA SER A 157 9.28 2.52 7.73
C SER A 157 9.38 3.99 7.31
N ASN A 158 8.34 4.49 6.63
CA ASN A 158 8.32 5.87 6.15
C ASN A 158 8.39 6.88 7.29
N LEU A 159 7.66 6.64 8.38
CA LEU A 159 7.70 7.50 9.57
C LEU A 159 9.05 7.46 10.27
N SER A 160 9.73 6.31 10.31
CA SER A 160 11.07 6.17 10.89
C SER A 160 12.10 7.01 10.16
N LYS A 161 11.99 7.13 8.84
CA LYS A 161 12.86 7.98 8.01
C LYS A 161 12.55 9.47 8.15
N LYS A 162 11.27 9.78 8.35
CA LYS A 162 10.76 11.16 8.40
C LYS A 162 10.91 11.82 9.77
N ILE A 163 10.60 11.09 10.85
CA ILE A 163 10.57 11.64 12.21
C ILE A 163 11.95 11.55 12.81
N LYS A 164 12.70 12.64 12.70
CA LYS A 164 13.92 12.85 13.48
C LYS A 164 13.50 13.36 14.87
N THR A 165 13.57 12.51 15.88
CA THR A 165 13.20 12.87 17.27
C THR A 165 14.43 12.87 18.14
N ASN A 166 14.55 13.90 19.00
CA ASN A 166 15.53 13.94 20.09
C ASN A 166 15.06 13.11 21.30
N MET A 167 13.84 12.56 21.26
CA MET A 167 13.32 11.69 22.31
C MET A 167 13.89 10.28 22.14
N PRO A 168 14.40 9.66 23.21
CA PRO A 168 14.89 8.31 23.14
C PRO A 168 13.74 7.32 22.85
N GLY A 169 14.02 6.36 21.96
CA GLY A 169 13.10 5.26 21.65
C GLY A 169 12.16 5.52 20.47
N SER A 170 11.39 4.48 20.14
CA SER A 170 10.48 4.43 18.96
C SER A 170 9.05 4.92 19.25
N MET A 171 8.75 5.32 20.49
CA MET A 171 7.38 5.65 20.90
C MET A 171 6.71 6.74 20.06
N PRO A 172 7.36 7.87 19.70
CA PRO A 172 6.74 8.88 18.84
C PRO A 172 6.33 8.37 17.47
N ILE A 173 7.13 7.47 16.88
CA ILE A 173 6.87 6.84 15.59
C ILE A 173 5.70 5.88 15.70
N VAL A 174 5.71 5.01 16.72
CA VAL A 174 4.64 4.04 16.99
C VAL A 174 3.31 4.75 17.28
N GLN A 175 3.32 5.81 18.09
CA GLN A 175 2.14 6.61 18.37
C GLN A 175 1.58 7.23 17.09
N LYS A 176 2.42 7.83 16.26
CA LYS A 176 1.99 8.45 15.01
C LYS A 176 1.41 7.42 14.04
N ALA A 177 2.02 6.24 13.92
CA ALA A 177 1.51 5.13 13.11
C ALA A 177 0.14 4.68 13.64
N PHE A 178 0.03 4.43 14.95
CA PHE A 178 -1.21 4.04 15.59
C PHE A 178 -2.33 5.06 15.38
N GLU A 179 -2.08 6.36 15.57
CA GLU A 179 -3.06 7.41 15.32
C GLU A 179 -3.49 7.48 13.85
N THR A 180 -2.56 7.26 12.92
CA THR A 180 -2.84 7.34 11.49
C THR A 180 -3.72 6.18 11.04
N ILE A 181 -3.40 4.95 11.47
CA ILE A 181 -4.15 3.73 11.15
C ILE A 181 -5.42 3.63 11.98
N GLY A 182 -5.34 3.80 13.29
CA GLY A 182 -6.45 3.62 14.22
C GLY A 182 -7.60 4.59 14.02
N PHE A 183 -7.34 5.76 13.43
CA PHE A 183 -8.39 6.70 13.02
C PHE A 183 -8.69 6.65 11.51
N ALA A 184 -8.21 5.62 10.81
CA ALA A 184 -8.43 5.44 9.37
C ALA A 184 -8.18 6.75 8.57
N LYS A 185 -7.10 7.47 8.88
CA LYS A 185 -6.84 8.78 8.27
C LYS A 185 -6.59 8.63 6.78
N VAL A 186 -7.38 9.34 5.97
CA VAL A 186 -7.21 9.43 4.53
C VAL A 186 -6.62 10.79 4.18
N ALA A 187 -5.53 10.80 3.46
CA ALA A 187 -4.98 12.00 2.86
C ALA A 187 -5.85 12.41 1.66
N THR A 188 -6.14 13.69 1.52
CA THR A 188 -6.94 14.25 0.42
C THR A 188 -6.10 14.78 -0.74
N SER A 189 -4.79 14.59 -0.66
CA SER A 189 -3.83 14.89 -1.73
C SER A 189 -2.55 14.07 -1.55
N ALA A 190 -1.79 13.87 -2.62
CA ALA A 190 -0.48 13.23 -2.55
C ALA A 190 0.49 13.97 -1.61
N LYS A 191 0.41 15.30 -1.55
CA LYS A 191 1.23 16.10 -0.62
C LYS A 191 0.84 15.84 0.84
N GLN A 192 -0.44 15.68 1.14
CA GLN A 192 -0.89 15.32 2.48
C GLN A 192 -0.52 13.86 2.80
N ALA A 193 -0.52 12.96 1.81
CA ALA A 193 -0.04 11.59 1.97
C ALA A 193 1.43 11.54 2.39
N GLN A 194 2.28 12.41 1.83
CA GLN A 194 3.65 12.61 2.31
C GLN A 194 3.66 13.11 3.77
N ALA A 195 2.75 14.01 4.15
CA ALA A 195 2.65 14.51 5.52
C ALA A 195 2.26 13.42 6.52
N TYR A 196 1.35 12.51 6.15
CA TYR A 196 0.91 11.40 6.98
C TYR A 196 1.90 10.22 7.05
N GLY A 197 2.85 10.15 6.11
CA GLY A 197 3.83 9.07 6.01
C GLY A 197 3.41 7.92 5.08
N TYR A 198 2.29 8.04 4.37
CA TYR A 198 1.90 7.07 3.33
C TYR A 198 2.83 7.11 2.11
N MET A 199 3.33 8.30 1.81
CA MET A 199 4.36 8.55 0.83
C MET A 199 5.59 9.18 1.49
N THR A 200 6.74 9.09 0.83
CA THR A 200 8.00 9.72 1.27
C THR A 200 8.24 11.05 0.55
N VAL A 201 9.26 11.77 0.97
CA VAL A 201 9.66 13.02 0.29
C VAL A 201 10.33 12.77 -1.08
N ASP A 202 10.82 11.55 -1.29
CA ASP A 202 11.44 11.11 -2.54
C ASP A 202 10.40 10.73 -3.61
N ASP A 203 9.14 10.55 -3.19
CA ASP A 203 8.04 10.29 -4.11
C ASP A 203 7.61 11.57 -4.83
N GLN A 204 7.26 11.44 -6.11
CA GLN A 204 6.90 12.57 -6.94
C GLN A 204 5.39 12.85 -6.91
N VAL A 205 5.03 14.11 -7.07
CA VAL A 205 3.63 14.58 -7.14
C VAL A 205 3.44 15.29 -8.48
N ILE A 206 2.55 14.73 -9.31
CA ILE A 206 2.26 15.21 -10.66
C ILE A 206 0.89 15.88 -10.68
N VAL A 207 0.86 17.15 -11.08
CA VAL A 207 -0.39 17.94 -11.11
C VAL A 207 -1.30 17.47 -12.25
N ASN A 208 -0.75 17.29 -13.45
CA ASN A 208 -1.51 16.81 -14.58
C ASN A 208 -1.51 15.27 -14.65
N ARG A 209 -2.62 14.66 -14.26
CA ARG A 209 -2.79 13.19 -14.28
C ARG A 209 -2.46 12.57 -15.65
N SER A 210 -2.69 13.27 -16.75
CA SER A 210 -2.40 12.74 -18.09
C SER A 210 -0.90 12.49 -18.35
N HIS A 211 -0.03 13.10 -17.56
CA HIS A 211 1.42 12.88 -17.64
C HIS A 211 1.91 11.77 -16.69
N LEU A 212 1.04 11.21 -15.86
CA LEU A 212 1.44 10.32 -14.79
C LEU A 212 2.20 9.08 -15.27
N LEU A 213 1.70 8.42 -16.33
CA LEU A 213 2.33 7.25 -16.92
C LEU A 213 3.66 7.60 -17.60
N TYR A 214 3.71 8.74 -18.27
CA TYR A 214 4.93 9.26 -18.89
C TYR A 214 6.02 9.52 -17.84
N GLU A 215 5.69 10.22 -16.76
CA GLU A 215 6.65 10.51 -15.68
C GLU A 215 7.15 9.23 -14.99
N ALA A 216 6.27 8.23 -14.84
CA ALA A 216 6.66 6.93 -14.30
C ALA A 216 7.63 6.17 -15.23
N LYS A 217 7.41 6.26 -16.54
CA LYS A 217 8.31 5.70 -17.56
C LYS A 217 9.66 6.40 -17.56
N GLU A 218 9.68 7.74 -17.58
CA GLU A 218 10.91 8.54 -17.53
C GLU A 218 11.73 8.27 -16.27
N TYR A 219 11.05 8.07 -15.12
CA TYR A 219 11.73 7.70 -13.90
C TYR A 219 12.49 6.37 -14.05
N ILE A 220 11.87 5.35 -14.61
CA ILE A 220 12.52 4.04 -14.80
C ILE A 220 13.70 4.19 -15.79
N LEU A 221 13.50 4.86 -16.93
CA LEU A 221 14.55 5.07 -17.92
C LEU A 221 15.78 5.76 -17.34
N SER A 222 15.56 6.72 -16.45
CA SER A 222 16.64 7.50 -15.84
C SER A 222 17.35 6.80 -14.69
N ASN A 223 16.73 5.76 -14.08
CA ASN A 223 17.25 5.19 -12.84
C ASN A 223 17.52 3.66 -12.91
N SER A 224 17.07 2.96 -13.95
CA SER A 224 17.20 1.50 -14.03
C SER A 224 18.64 1.00 -13.97
N ASP A 225 19.56 1.67 -14.64
CA ASP A 225 20.96 1.24 -14.74
C ASP A 225 21.73 1.34 -13.40
N THR A 226 21.26 2.19 -12.49
CA THR A 226 21.88 2.41 -11.17
C THR A 226 21.01 1.89 -10.01
N PHE A 227 19.87 1.29 -10.33
CA PHE A 227 18.93 0.82 -9.32
C PHE A 227 19.54 -0.34 -8.51
N LEU A 228 19.40 -0.21 -7.18
CA LEU A 228 19.72 -1.28 -6.25
C LEU A 228 18.48 -1.59 -5.41
N PRO A 229 18.11 -2.87 -5.22
CA PRO A 229 17.06 -3.24 -4.30
C PRO A 229 17.33 -2.70 -2.90
N PRO A 230 16.31 -2.19 -2.19
CA PRO A 230 16.51 -1.75 -0.81
C PRO A 230 16.85 -2.94 0.10
N GLU A 231 17.67 -2.71 1.11
CA GLU A 231 17.95 -3.69 2.14
C GLU A 231 16.72 -3.91 3.05
N PRO A 232 16.49 -5.13 3.57
CA PRO A 232 15.45 -5.40 4.54
C PRO A 232 15.60 -4.53 5.80
N GLU A 233 14.53 -3.84 6.17
CA GLU A 233 14.54 -2.92 7.30
C GLU A 233 14.32 -3.65 8.62
N THR A 234 15.08 -3.26 9.65
CA THR A 234 14.90 -3.72 11.04
C THR A 234 14.42 -2.58 11.93
N PHE A 235 13.50 -2.87 12.84
CA PHE A 235 12.91 -1.87 13.74
C PHE A 235 13.13 -2.22 15.20
N LYS A 236 13.53 -1.24 16.01
CA LYS A 236 13.46 -1.32 17.45
C LYS A 236 12.13 -0.73 17.91
N LEU A 237 11.17 -1.57 18.22
CA LEU A 237 9.84 -1.16 18.68
C LEU A 237 9.81 -0.96 20.19
N ALA A 238 8.79 -0.21 20.67
CA ALA A 238 8.63 0.13 22.08
C ALA A 238 8.25 -1.05 23.00
N GLY A 239 8.04 -2.24 22.45
CA GLY A 239 7.80 -3.47 23.19
C GLY A 239 6.60 -3.38 24.15
N SER A 240 6.75 -3.95 25.34
CA SER A 240 5.68 -4.01 26.36
C SER A 240 5.26 -2.63 26.86
N ALA A 241 6.18 -1.68 26.97
CA ALA A 241 5.88 -0.32 27.39
C ALA A 241 4.98 0.41 26.35
N GLY A 242 5.30 0.27 25.06
CA GLY A 242 4.47 0.81 23.99
C GLY A 242 3.07 0.19 23.96
N ARG A 243 2.97 -1.14 24.11
CA ARG A 243 1.70 -1.84 24.20
C ARG A 243 0.86 -1.33 25.38
N LEU A 244 1.45 -1.13 26.55
CA LEU A 244 0.75 -0.61 27.73
C LEU A 244 0.24 0.82 27.49
N ALA A 245 1.06 1.69 26.89
CA ALA A 245 0.67 3.06 26.58
C ALA A 245 -0.53 3.10 25.60
N ILE A 246 -0.50 2.34 24.51
CA ILE A 246 -1.60 2.23 23.54
C ILE A 246 -2.86 1.69 24.21
N LYS A 247 -2.74 0.62 25.00
CA LYS A 247 -3.88 0.04 25.75
C LYS A 247 -4.51 1.04 26.71
N THR A 248 -3.71 1.84 27.39
CA THR A 248 -4.20 2.88 28.31
C THR A 248 -4.92 4.00 27.55
N ALA A 249 -4.34 4.45 26.42
CA ALA A 249 -4.96 5.45 25.56
C ALA A 249 -6.30 4.95 24.99
N ALA A 250 -6.36 3.73 24.45
CA ALA A 250 -7.58 3.13 23.91
C ALA A 250 -8.68 3.02 25.00
N LYS A 251 -8.35 2.59 26.21
CA LYS A 251 -9.31 2.58 27.33
C LYS A 251 -9.83 3.97 27.69
N GLY A 252 -8.97 4.99 27.63
CA GLY A 252 -9.39 6.38 27.82
C GLY A 252 -10.38 6.86 26.76
N MET A 253 -10.16 6.46 25.50
CA MET A 253 -11.06 6.77 24.38
C MET A 253 -12.42 6.08 24.52
N VAL A 254 -12.46 4.81 24.95
CA VAL A 254 -13.71 4.11 25.26
C VAL A 254 -14.48 4.83 26.38
N LYS A 255 -13.83 5.14 27.49
CA LYS A 255 -14.46 5.88 28.60
C LYS A 255 -15.03 7.25 28.22
N SER A 256 -14.40 7.92 27.27
CA SER A 256 -14.86 9.21 26.73
C SER A 256 -15.90 9.08 25.62
N GLY A 257 -16.31 7.87 25.24
CA GLY A 257 -17.28 7.62 24.16
C GLY A 257 -16.75 7.93 22.74
N LYS A 258 -15.43 8.05 22.57
CA LYS A 258 -14.84 8.35 21.26
C LYS A 258 -14.73 7.12 20.36
N ILE A 259 -14.60 5.95 20.93
CA ILE A 259 -14.54 4.65 20.26
C ILE A 259 -15.32 3.62 21.05
N SER A 260 -15.77 2.53 20.40
CA SER A 260 -16.41 1.39 21.04
C SER A 260 -15.36 0.48 21.72
N GLU A 261 -15.82 -0.44 22.57
CA GLU A 261 -14.95 -1.50 23.12
C GLU A 261 -14.41 -2.41 22.02
N HIS A 262 -15.20 -2.62 20.97
CA HIS A 262 -14.78 -3.42 19.81
C HIS A 262 -13.68 -2.73 19.00
N ASP A 263 -13.78 -1.42 18.76
CA ASP A 263 -12.73 -0.64 18.11
C ASP A 263 -11.42 -0.68 18.91
N ALA A 264 -11.53 -0.59 20.25
CA ALA A 264 -10.36 -0.71 21.11
C ALA A 264 -9.73 -2.12 21.03
N LEU A 265 -10.55 -3.17 20.91
CA LEU A 265 -10.06 -4.54 20.73
C LEU A 265 -9.29 -4.69 19.42
N ILE A 266 -9.83 -4.17 18.32
CA ILE A 266 -9.17 -4.18 17.00
C ILE A 266 -7.86 -3.40 17.05
N GLY A 267 -7.88 -2.17 17.59
CA GLY A 267 -6.70 -1.31 17.68
C GLY A 267 -5.58 -1.86 18.59
N MET A 268 -5.88 -2.85 19.44
CA MET A 268 -4.88 -3.52 20.28
C MET A 268 -4.26 -4.77 19.63
N LYS A 269 -4.78 -5.23 18.51
CA LYS A 269 -4.22 -6.34 17.71
C LYS A 269 -3.11 -5.87 16.78
#